data_1854094f47464a4a603a7db4506881df
#
_entry.id   1854094f47464a4a603a7db4506881df
#
_cell.length_a   1.000
_cell.length_b   1.000
_cell.length_c   1.000
_cell.angle_alpha   90.00
_cell.angle_beta   90.00
_cell.angle_gamma   90.00
#
_symmetry.space_group_name_H-M   'P 1'
#
loop_
_entity.id
_entity.type
_entity.pdbx_description
1 polymer ?
#
loop_
_entity_poly.entity_id
_entity_poly.type
_entity_poly.pdbx_seq_one_letter_code
_entity_poly.pdbx_strand_id
1 'polypeptide(L)'
;NQVAPEDAYVRFNDSEFEIVPETEGSELKVKEAYRLISEAISEDKSQVDLTSDPDAYATASVTSDSAELQSMVDAYNNFARASITYTFGDQTEVLDGSTIKTWLQFDEKGQLIQDDAGFKQHIADYVAQLAAAHDTVGTARQFQTTSGRTVSVSGSAYGWKIDQASEVEQLSQEIQSGTQTTREPVYSMRANAYGSNDIGSTYIEVDLTEQHMWYYQNGSVI
;
A
#
# COMPACT_ATOMS: atom_id res chain seq x y z
N ASN A 1 -20.93 -30.19 26.24
CA ASN A 1 -21.06 -28.99 25.39
C ASN A 1 -20.47 -29.33 24.04
N GLN A 2 -21.25 -29.15 22.98
CA GLN A 2 -20.75 -29.23 21.62
C GLN A 2 -20.00 -27.93 21.31
N VAL A 3 -18.89 -28.02 20.58
CA VAL A 3 -18.08 -26.90 20.13
C VAL A 3 -18.14 -26.87 18.61
N ALA A 4 -18.54 -25.74 18.03
CA ALA A 4 -18.53 -25.56 16.58
C ALA A 4 -17.07 -25.53 16.08
N PRO A 5 -16.79 -26.03 14.86
CA PRO A 5 -15.49 -25.82 14.25
C PRO A 5 -15.25 -24.33 13.97
N GLU A 6 -13.99 -23.92 13.97
CA GLU A 6 -13.59 -22.57 13.55
C GLU A 6 -12.79 -22.68 12.24
N ASP A 7 -13.07 -21.78 11.29
CA ASP A 7 -12.38 -21.73 10.02
C ASP A 7 -10.94 -21.23 10.17
N ALA A 8 -10.05 -21.67 9.28
CA ALA A 8 -8.72 -21.10 9.14
C ALA A 8 -8.81 -19.64 8.68
N TYR A 9 -7.86 -18.81 9.11
CA TYR A 9 -7.83 -17.39 8.78
C TYR A 9 -6.40 -16.84 8.74
N VAL A 10 -6.22 -15.68 8.12
CA VAL A 10 -4.94 -14.97 8.06
C VAL A 10 -4.81 -14.04 9.27
N ARG A 11 -3.65 -14.10 9.94
CA ARG A 11 -3.29 -13.26 11.08
C ARG A 11 -1.90 -12.65 10.88
N PHE A 12 -1.69 -11.44 11.43
CA PHE A 12 -0.36 -10.87 11.59
C PHE A 12 0.19 -11.22 12.98
N ASN A 13 1.40 -11.80 13.03
CA ASN A 13 2.04 -12.28 14.27
C ASN A 13 3.14 -11.34 14.79
N ASP A 14 3.04 -10.03 14.56
CA ASP A 14 4.03 -8.96 14.83
C ASP A 14 5.24 -8.94 13.89
N SER A 15 5.46 -9.96 13.09
CA SER A 15 6.57 -10.09 12.15
C SER A 15 6.10 -10.28 10.71
N GLU A 16 5.18 -11.22 10.50
CA GLU A 16 4.69 -11.60 9.19
C GLU A 16 3.21 -12.03 9.25
N PHE A 17 2.59 -12.11 8.10
CA PHE A 17 1.27 -12.71 7.96
C PHE A 17 1.39 -14.22 7.87
N GLU A 18 0.54 -14.93 8.63
CA GLU A 18 0.49 -16.38 8.70
C GLU A 18 -0.94 -16.91 8.64
N ILE A 19 -1.11 -18.17 8.24
CA ILE A 19 -2.39 -18.86 8.37
C ILE A 19 -2.49 -19.44 9.78
N VAL A 20 -3.55 -19.06 10.49
CA VAL A 20 -3.98 -19.78 11.69
C VAL A 20 -4.85 -20.93 11.23
N PRO A 21 -4.46 -22.18 11.54
CA PRO A 21 -5.22 -23.33 11.11
C PRO A 21 -6.63 -23.36 11.70
N GLU A 22 -7.51 -24.04 11.00
CA GLU A 22 -8.83 -24.38 11.47
C GLU A 22 -8.77 -25.21 12.74
N THR A 23 -9.81 -25.13 13.54
CA THR A 23 -9.99 -26.02 14.69
C THR A 23 -11.17 -26.97 14.45
N GLU A 24 -10.93 -28.24 14.71
CA GLU A 24 -12.00 -29.24 14.66
C GLU A 24 -12.98 -29.01 15.81
N GLY A 25 -14.25 -29.05 15.49
CA GLY A 25 -15.31 -28.98 16.48
C GLY A 25 -15.72 -30.35 17.00
N SER A 26 -16.68 -30.33 17.91
CA SER A 26 -17.38 -31.54 18.39
C SER A 26 -18.88 -31.46 18.14
N GLU A 27 -19.29 -30.55 17.23
CA GLU A 27 -20.68 -30.38 16.88
C GLU A 27 -21.16 -31.49 15.94
N LEU A 28 -22.14 -32.28 16.40
CA LEU A 28 -22.72 -33.37 15.61
C LEU A 28 -23.69 -32.83 14.54
N LYS A 29 -23.53 -33.28 13.33
CA LYS A 29 -24.55 -33.15 12.28
C LYS A 29 -25.73 -34.07 12.61
N VAL A 30 -26.79 -33.51 13.15
CA VAL A 30 -27.93 -34.25 13.67
C VAL A 30 -28.50 -35.27 12.66
N LYS A 31 -28.57 -34.90 11.39
CA LYS A 31 -29.06 -35.79 10.32
C LYS A 31 -28.17 -37.01 10.13
N GLU A 32 -26.85 -36.82 10.11
CA GLU A 32 -25.88 -37.90 9.95
C GLU A 32 -25.83 -38.81 11.19
N ALA A 33 -25.80 -38.22 12.37
CA ALA A 33 -25.89 -38.99 13.60
C ALA A 33 -27.15 -39.85 13.66
N TYR A 34 -28.31 -39.30 13.24
CA TYR A 34 -29.57 -40.06 13.16
C TYR A 34 -29.47 -41.18 12.12
N ARG A 35 -28.90 -40.96 10.95
CA ARG A 35 -28.68 -41.99 9.92
C ARG A 35 -27.84 -43.14 10.47
N LEU A 36 -26.70 -42.86 11.04
CA LEU A 36 -25.78 -43.86 11.60
C LEU A 36 -26.43 -44.69 12.73
N ILE A 37 -27.16 -44.02 13.63
CA ILE A 37 -27.90 -44.71 14.69
C ILE A 37 -29.01 -45.62 14.10
N SER A 38 -29.74 -45.15 13.10
CA SER A 38 -30.78 -45.91 12.46
C SER A 38 -30.24 -47.15 11.72
N GLU A 39 -29.12 -47.02 11.04
CA GLU A 39 -28.39 -48.12 10.40
C GLU A 39 -27.93 -49.15 11.43
N ALA A 40 -27.30 -48.68 12.52
CA ALA A 40 -26.85 -49.59 13.59
C ALA A 40 -27.99 -50.39 14.23
N ILE A 41 -29.16 -49.73 14.42
CA ILE A 41 -30.36 -50.45 14.92
C ILE A 41 -30.84 -51.46 13.90
N SER A 42 -30.87 -51.14 12.60
CA SER A 42 -31.31 -52.11 11.57
C SER A 42 -30.38 -53.31 11.42
N GLU A 43 -29.10 -53.16 11.79
CA GLU A 43 -28.08 -54.21 11.77
C GLU A 43 -27.95 -54.95 13.11
N ASP A 44 -28.86 -54.68 14.05
CA ASP A 44 -28.87 -55.28 15.41
C ASP A 44 -27.55 -55.06 16.19
N LYS A 45 -26.89 -53.90 15.96
CA LYS A 45 -25.70 -53.49 16.68
C LYS A 45 -26.05 -52.97 18.08
N SER A 46 -25.32 -53.39 19.10
CA SER A 46 -25.55 -52.98 20.47
C SER A 46 -24.96 -51.61 20.81
N GLN A 47 -24.09 -51.05 19.93
CA GLN A 47 -23.49 -49.73 20.08
C GLN A 47 -23.08 -49.18 18.71
N VAL A 48 -23.00 -47.85 18.62
CA VAL A 48 -22.49 -47.13 17.47
C VAL A 48 -21.41 -46.16 17.95
N ASP A 49 -20.30 -46.17 17.26
CA ASP A 49 -19.20 -45.20 17.50
C ASP A 49 -19.29 -44.10 16.43
N LEU A 50 -19.81 -42.95 16.81
CA LEU A 50 -19.97 -41.79 15.92
C LEU A 50 -18.60 -41.15 15.57
N THR A 51 -17.54 -41.44 16.38
CA THR A 51 -16.21 -40.90 16.11
C THR A 51 -15.50 -41.60 14.95
N SER A 52 -15.99 -42.76 14.55
CA SER A 52 -15.46 -43.55 13.42
C SER A 52 -15.94 -43.00 12.04
N ASP A 53 -16.93 -42.12 12.02
CA ASP A 53 -17.47 -41.54 10.78
C ASP A 53 -17.16 -40.02 10.75
N PRO A 54 -16.23 -39.56 9.90
CA PRO A 54 -15.85 -38.16 9.81
C PRO A 54 -17.01 -37.26 9.37
N ASP A 55 -18.03 -37.82 8.69
CA ASP A 55 -19.17 -37.05 8.26
C ASP A 55 -20.19 -36.78 9.38
N ALA A 56 -20.05 -37.44 10.53
CA ALA A 56 -20.96 -37.25 11.66
C ALA A 56 -20.78 -35.88 12.35
N TYR A 57 -19.66 -35.25 12.17
CA TYR A 57 -19.33 -33.97 12.81
C TYR A 57 -19.31 -32.82 11.80
N ALA A 58 -19.58 -31.59 12.29
CA ALA A 58 -19.36 -30.39 11.53
C ALA A 58 -17.85 -30.16 11.34
N THR A 59 -17.46 -29.79 10.15
CA THR A 59 -16.07 -29.47 9.79
C THR A 59 -15.96 -27.98 9.44
N ALA A 60 -14.78 -27.41 9.58
CA ALA A 60 -14.50 -26.07 9.10
C ALA A 60 -14.81 -25.94 7.59
N SER A 61 -15.29 -24.79 7.19
CA SER A 61 -15.60 -24.47 5.79
C SER A 61 -14.35 -24.00 5.03
N VAL A 62 -13.40 -23.39 5.75
CA VAL A 62 -12.11 -22.94 5.21
C VAL A 62 -11.01 -23.64 6.01
N THR A 63 -10.10 -24.29 5.28
CA THR A 63 -9.01 -25.06 5.86
C THR A 63 -7.65 -24.40 5.57
N SER A 64 -6.64 -24.74 6.32
CA SER A 64 -5.30 -24.16 6.24
C SER A 64 -4.57 -24.46 4.91
N ASP A 65 -5.03 -25.44 4.16
CA ASP A 65 -4.56 -25.75 2.80
C ASP A 65 -5.27 -24.93 1.69
N SER A 66 -6.14 -23.98 2.07
CA SER A 66 -6.83 -23.10 1.14
C SER A 66 -5.84 -22.29 0.30
N ALA A 67 -5.92 -22.44 -1.02
CA ALA A 67 -5.11 -21.65 -1.96
C ALA A 67 -5.43 -20.14 -1.88
N GLU A 68 -6.65 -19.79 -1.48
CA GLU A 68 -7.07 -18.40 -1.27
C GLU A 68 -6.34 -17.79 -0.07
N LEU A 69 -6.32 -18.46 1.09
CA LEU A 69 -5.60 -17.99 2.26
C LEU A 69 -4.09 -17.89 1.99
N GLN A 70 -3.51 -18.87 1.27
CA GLN A 70 -2.10 -18.81 0.90
C GLN A 70 -1.80 -17.60 0.01
N SER A 71 -2.65 -17.32 -0.99
CA SER A 71 -2.51 -16.14 -1.85
C SER A 71 -2.62 -14.83 -1.05
N MET A 72 -3.50 -14.78 -0.06
CA MET A 72 -3.62 -13.63 0.84
C MET A 72 -2.34 -13.44 1.68
N VAL A 73 -1.82 -14.48 2.31
CA VAL A 73 -0.57 -14.43 3.07
C VAL A 73 0.58 -13.92 2.21
N ASP A 74 0.73 -14.46 1.00
CA ASP A 74 1.80 -14.06 0.08
C ASP A 74 1.65 -12.57 -0.32
N ALA A 75 0.45 -12.11 -0.63
CA ALA A 75 0.16 -10.73 -0.98
C ALA A 75 0.48 -9.76 0.18
N TYR A 76 0.01 -10.04 1.39
CA TYR A 76 0.24 -9.16 2.53
C TYR A 76 1.69 -9.18 3.02
N ASN A 77 2.39 -10.31 2.91
CA ASN A 77 3.82 -10.37 3.16
C ASN A 77 4.62 -9.60 2.10
N ASN A 78 4.13 -9.50 0.85
CA ASN A 78 4.69 -8.60 -0.14
C ASN A 78 4.52 -7.13 0.29
N PHE A 79 3.33 -6.72 0.75
CA PHE A 79 3.10 -5.36 1.26
C PHE A 79 4.07 -5.01 2.39
N ALA A 80 4.27 -5.94 3.34
CA ALA A 80 5.21 -5.75 4.45
C ALA A 80 6.68 -5.64 3.99
N ARG A 81 7.06 -6.21 2.85
CA ARG A 81 8.41 -6.16 2.27
C ARG A 81 8.64 -4.98 1.35
N ALA A 82 7.58 -4.31 0.87
CA ALA A 82 7.71 -3.17 -0.02
C ALA A 82 8.49 -2.03 0.64
N SER A 83 9.40 -1.42 -0.10
CA SER A 83 10.19 -0.28 0.36
C SER A 83 10.52 0.62 -0.82
N ILE A 84 9.87 1.76 -0.88
CA ILE A 84 10.05 2.74 -1.94
C ILE A 84 10.75 3.97 -1.35
N THR A 85 11.99 4.21 -1.78
CA THR A 85 12.72 5.42 -1.45
C THR A 85 12.51 6.45 -2.55
N TYR A 86 11.74 7.47 -2.26
CA TYR A 86 11.56 8.61 -3.15
C TYR A 86 12.76 9.55 -3.07
N THR A 87 13.19 10.06 -4.22
CA THR A 87 14.28 11.05 -4.31
C THR A 87 13.77 12.36 -4.87
N PHE A 88 14.15 13.46 -4.21
CA PHE A 88 13.83 14.84 -4.56
C PHE A 88 15.12 15.68 -4.54
N GLY A 89 15.99 15.44 -5.53
CA GLY A 89 17.37 15.96 -5.48
C GLY A 89 18.17 15.30 -4.37
N ASP A 90 18.63 16.10 -3.40
CA ASP A 90 19.40 15.61 -2.24
C ASP A 90 18.52 15.14 -1.07
N GLN A 91 17.20 15.30 -1.18
CA GLN A 91 16.24 14.86 -0.16
C GLN A 91 15.67 13.49 -0.52
N THR A 92 15.36 12.71 0.50
CA THR A 92 14.72 11.41 0.32
C THR A 92 13.58 11.23 1.30
N GLU A 93 12.53 10.52 0.86
CA GLU A 93 11.46 10.03 1.71
C GLU A 93 11.26 8.54 1.49
N VAL A 94 11.01 7.80 2.55
CA VAL A 94 10.89 6.34 2.49
C VAL A 94 9.47 5.95 2.90
N LEU A 95 8.81 5.23 2.01
CA LEU A 95 7.62 4.44 2.33
C LEU A 95 8.04 2.98 2.46
N ASP A 96 7.89 2.42 3.63
CA ASP A 96 8.23 1.03 3.91
C ASP A 96 7.05 0.23 4.48
N GLY A 97 7.26 -1.08 4.65
CA GLY A 97 6.25 -1.98 5.20
C GLY A 97 5.76 -1.60 6.59
N SER A 98 6.53 -0.84 7.39
CA SER A 98 6.09 -0.38 8.71
C SER A 98 4.96 0.64 8.61
N THR A 99 5.05 1.55 7.63
CA THR A 99 3.99 2.50 7.31
C THR A 99 2.82 1.80 6.63
N ILE A 100 3.09 0.96 5.62
CA ILE A 100 2.04 0.27 4.84
C ILE A 100 1.16 -0.60 5.74
N LYS A 101 1.74 -1.28 6.73
CA LYS A 101 0.99 -2.07 7.71
C LYS A 101 -0.04 -1.27 8.51
N THR A 102 0.21 0.01 8.75
CA THR A 102 -0.74 0.87 9.47
C THR A 102 -2.03 1.15 8.68
N TRP A 103 -2.03 0.88 7.39
CA TRP A 103 -3.19 1.03 6.51
C TRP A 103 -4.10 -0.20 6.49
N LEU A 104 -3.64 -1.32 7.06
CA LEU A 104 -4.40 -2.56 7.16
C LEU A 104 -5.26 -2.55 8.42
N GLN A 105 -6.42 -3.17 8.33
CA GLN A 105 -7.38 -3.26 9.42
C GLN A 105 -7.47 -4.69 9.93
N PHE A 106 -7.63 -4.83 11.24
CA PHE A 106 -7.76 -6.13 11.90
C PHE A 106 -8.97 -6.12 12.82
N ASP A 107 -9.63 -7.26 12.94
CA ASP A 107 -10.70 -7.47 13.90
C ASP A 107 -10.17 -7.72 15.32
N GLU A 108 -11.08 -7.93 16.27
CA GLU A 108 -10.74 -8.20 17.68
C GLU A 108 -9.93 -9.51 17.89
N LYS A 109 -9.98 -10.43 16.92
CA LYS A 109 -9.21 -11.70 16.92
C LYS A 109 -7.85 -11.55 16.24
N GLY A 110 -7.53 -10.37 15.70
CA GLY A 110 -6.34 -10.13 14.89
C GLY A 110 -6.45 -10.66 13.46
N GLN A 111 -7.66 -11.02 13.02
CA GLN A 111 -7.94 -11.41 11.65
C GLN A 111 -7.96 -10.19 10.76
N LEU A 112 -7.28 -10.27 9.60
CA LEU A 112 -7.25 -9.20 8.62
C LEU A 112 -8.65 -8.95 8.03
N ILE A 113 -9.06 -7.68 8.07
CA ILE A 113 -10.27 -7.21 7.39
C ILE A 113 -9.88 -6.74 6.00
N GLN A 114 -10.44 -7.37 4.97
CA GLN A 114 -10.19 -6.97 3.60
C GLN A 114 -10.94 -5.67 3.27
N ASP A 115 -10.20 -4.59 3.05
CA ASP A 115 -10.70 -3.26 2.65
C ASP A 115 -9.85 -2.67 1.53
N ASP A 116 -10.03 -3.17 0.32
CA ASP A 116 -9.27 -2.72 -0.85
C ASP A 116 -9.49 -1.24 -1.18
N ALA A 117 -10.70 -0.72 -0.91
CA ALA A 117 -11.03 0.67 -1.17
C ALA A 117 -10.35 1.60 -0.19
N GLY A 118 -10.37 1.28 1.11
CA GLY A 118 -9.66 2.02 2.15
C GLY A 118 -8.15 1.97 1.95
N PHE A 119 -7.60 0.81 1.61
CA PHE A 119 -6.17 0.67 1.32
C PHE A 119 -5.72 1.56 0.15
N LYS A 120 -6.49 1.56 -0.96
CA LYS A 120 -6.23 2.44 -2.10
C LYS A 120 -6.34 3.92 -1.74
N GLN A 121 -7.25 4.28 -0.84
CA GLN A 121 -7.37 5.66 -0.36
C GLN A 121 -6.13 6.08 0.44
N HIS A 122 -5.58 5.20 1.29
CA HIS A 122 -4.34 5.48 2.02
C HIS A 122 -3.14 5.71 1.08
N ILE A 123 -3.03 4.95 -0.03
CA ILE A 123 -2.02 5.20 -1.05
C ILE A 123 -2.22 6.59 -1.67
N ALA A 124 -3.46 6.96 -2.02
CA ALA A 124 -3.76 8.27 -2.61
C ALA A 124 -3.44 9.42 -1.63
N ASP A 125 -3.78 9.26 -0.35
CA ASP A 125 -3.49 10.24 0.69
C ASP A 125 -1.98 10.42 0.90
N TYR A 126 -1.21 9.33 0.87
CA TYR A 126 0.24 9.39 0.95
C TYR A 126 0.85 10.14 -0.24
N VAL A 127 0.43 9.83 -1.46
CA VAL A 127 0.88 10.52 -2.67
C VAL A 127 0.49 12.01 -2.66
N ALA A 128 -0.69 12.35 -2.13
CA ALA A 128 -1.10 13.73 -1.95
C ALA A 128 -0.22 14.48 -0.93
N GLN A 129 0.24 13.81 0.13
CA GLN A 129 1.20 14.38 1.10
C GLN A 129 2.57 14.62 0.44
N LEU A 130 3.09 13.67 -0.36
CA LEU A 130 4.31 13.87 -1.13
C LEU A 130 4.18 15.10 -2.06
N ALA A 131 3.07 15.20 -2.79
CA ALA A 131 2.83 16.35 -3.67
C ALA A 131 2.76 17.66 -2.89
N ALA A 132 2.09 17.70 -1.75
CA ALA A 132 2.01 18.90 -0.92
C ALA A 132 3.37 19.33 -0.37
N ALA A 133 4.28 18.39 -0.11
CA ALA A 133 5.61 18.66 0.42
C ALA A 133 6.62 19.07 -0.68
N HIS A 134 6.49 18.54 -1.90
CA HIS A 134 7.54 18.64 -2.92
C HIS A 134 7.13 19.34 -4.22
N ASP A 135 5.84 19.58 -4.47
CA ASP A 135 5.42 20.34 -5.63
C ASP A 135 5.78 21.81 -5.49
N THR A 136 6.38 22.38 -6.56
CA THR A 136 6.79 23.80 -6.60
C THR A 136 6.03 24.61 -7.65
N VAL A 137 5.19 23.97 -8.46
CA VAL A 137 4.34 24.70 -9.45
C VAL A 137 3.44 25.69 -8.73
N GLY A 138 3.47 26.95 -9.20
CA GLY A 138 2.65 28.03 -8.63
C GLY A 138 3.23 28.67 -7.36
N THR A 139 4.32 28.15 -6.80
CA THR A 139 4.97 28.77 -5.63
C THR A 139 5.78 30.01 -6.02
N ALA A 140 5.90 30.97 -5.09
CA ALA A 140 6.73 32.13 -5.27
C ALA A 140 8.22 31.80 -5.07
N ARG A 141 9.07 32.28 -5.96
CA ARG A 141 10.53 32.11 -5.91
C ARG A 141 11.20 33.44 -5.68
N GLN A 142 12.18 33.46 -4.79
CA GLN A 142 13.07 34.63 -4.65
C GLN A 142 14.15 34.51 -5.72
N PHE A 143 14.14 35.44 -6.67
CA PHE A 143 15.08 35.46 -7.78
C PHE A 143 16.00 36.69 -7.69
N GLN A 144 17.30 36.46 -7.74
CA GLN A 144 18.27 37.54 -7.79
C GLN A 144 18.54 37.90 -9.25
N THR A 145 18.14 39.11 -9.62
CA THR A 145 18.31 39.61 -10.98
C THR A 145 19.76 39.97 -11.31
N THR A 146 20.08 40.05 -12.61
CA THR A 146 21.40 40.50 -13.11
C THR A 146 21.74 41.90 -12.62
N SER A 147 20.77 42.77 -12.41
CA SER A 147 20.97 44.12 -11.83
C SER A 147 21.18 44.11 -10.31
N GLY A 148 21.24 42.91 -9.65
CA GLY A 148 21.50 42.77 -8.21
C GLY A 148 20.27 42.95 -7.32
N ARG A 149 19.07 43.10 -7.87
CA ARG A 149 17.83 43.18 -7.10
C ARG A 149 17.27 41.77 -6.82
N THR A 150 16.69 41.57 -5.65
CA THR A 150 15.90 40.36 -5.38
C THR A 150 14.42 40.63 -5.69
N VAL A 151 13.85 39.82 -6.54
CA VAL A 151 12.42 39.90 -6.93
C VAL A 151 11.73 38.60 -6.62
N SER A 152 10.43 38.69 -6.29
CA SER A 152 9.59 37.51 -6.12
C SER A 152 8.94 37.17 -7.45
N VAL A 153 9.27 36.02 -8.01
CA VAL A 153 8.66 35.49 -9.24
C VAL A 153 7.60 34.49 -8.85
N SER A 154 6.34 34.74 -9.20
CA SER A 154 5.19 33.90 -8.85
C SER A 154 4.24 33.74 -10.02
N GLY A 155 3.25 32.83 -9.84
CA GLY A 155 2.16 32.65 -10.79
C GLY A 155 2.52 31.94 -12.09
N SER A 156 3.68 31.29 -12.16
CA SER A 156 4.10 30.52 -13.33
C SER A 156 3.52 29.10 -13.32
N ALA A 157 3.30 28.54 -14.51
CA ALA A 157 3.02 27.13 -14.72
C ALA A 157 4.33 26.28 -14.69
N TYR A 158 5.42 26.80 -14.14
CA TYR A 158 6.73 26.18 -14.06
C TYR A 158 6.98 25.64 -12.67
N GLY A 159 7.66 24.50 -12.56
CA GLY A 159 8.04 23.88 -11.29
C GLY A 159 7.95 22.35 -11.36
N TRP A 160 8.21 21.73 -10.24
CA TRP A 160 7.96 20.31 -10.02
C TRP A 160 6.48 20.08 -9.73
N LYS A 161 5.89 19.09 -10.37
CA LYS A 161 4.52 18.66 -10.09
C LYS A 161 4.38 17.16 -10.26
N ILE A 162 4.03 16.47 -9.19
CA ILE A 162 3.76 15.03 -9.19
C ILE A 162 2.47 14.78 -9.98
N ASP A 163 2.48 13.78 -10.86
CA ASP A 163 1.28 13.19 -11.44
C ASP A 163 0.69 12.20 -10.44
N GLN A 164 -0.16 12.71 -9.57
CA GLN A 164 -0.69 11.91 -8.46
C GLN A 164 -1.46 10.67 -8.95
N ALA A 165 -2.17 10.76 -10.07
CA ALA A 165 -2.95 9.62 -10.57
C ALA A 165 -2.03 8.49 -11.05
N SER A 166 -1.03 8.81 -11.86
CA SER A 166 -0.04 7.85 -12.35
C SER A 166 0.84 7.31 -11.21
N GLU A 167 1.18 8.17 -10.24
CA GLU A 167 1.96 7.76 -9.08
C GLU A 167 1.20 6.77 -8.18
N VAL A 168 -0.08 7.00 -7.92
CA VAL A 168 -0.94 6.07 -7.16
C VAL A 168 -1.01 4.71 -7.83
N GLU A 169 -1.12 4.67 -9.16
CA GLU A 169 -1.16 3.42 -9.92
C GLU A 169 0.18 2.67 -9.82
N GLN A 170 1.30 3.36 -10.06
CA GLN A 170 2.63 2.76 -9.97
C GLN A 170 2.95 2.30 -8.56
N LEU A 171 2.69 3.11 -7.55
CA LEU A 171 2.92 2.79 -6.14
C LEU A 171 2.08 1.58 -5.71
N SER A 172 0.82 1.49 -6.15
CA SER A 172 -0.04 0.35 -5.86
C SER A 172 0.55 -0.97 -6.40
N GLN A 173 1.09 -0.95 -7.62
CA GLN A 173 1.74 -2.12 -8.23
C GLN A 173 3.03 -2.51 -7.50
N GLU A 174 3.84 -1.53 -7.12
CA GLU A 174 5.09 -1.74 -6.37
C GLU A 174 4.84 -2.34 -4.98
N ILE A 175 3.81 -1.86 -4.27
CA ILE A 175 3.40 -2.42 -2.98
C ILE A 175 2.91 -3.86 -3.15
N GLN A 176 2.04 -4.12 -4.12
CA GLN A 176 1.50 -5.46 -4.38
C GLN A 176 2.59 -6.49 -4.73
N SER A 177 3.63 -6.06 -5.42
CA SER A 177 4.75 -6.92 -5.79
C SER A 177 5.86 -7.02 -4.73
N GLY A 178 5.77 -6.28 -3.63
CA GLY A 178 6.81 -6.22 -2.61
C GLY A 178 8.11 -5.60 -3.11
N THR A 179 8.01 -4.66 -4.06
CA THR A 179 9.16 -4.02 -4.70
C THR A 179 9.98 -3.22 -3.68
N GLN A 180 11.31 -3.34 -3.79
CA GLN A 180 12.26 -2.48 -3.08
C GLN A 180 13.02 -1.66 -4.12
N THR A 181 12.83 -0.35 -4.11
CA THR A 181 13.38 0.53 -5.14
C THR A 181 13.69 1.93 -4.62
N THR A 182 14.58 2.61 -5.32
CA THR A 182 14.86 4.04 -5.14
C THR A 182 14.57 4.73 -6.46
N ARG A 183 13.67 5.71 -6.46
CA ARG A 183 13.25 6.42 -7.66
C ARG A 183 12.70 7.80 -7.37
N GLU A 184 12.61 8.62 -8.40
CA GLU A 184 11.77 9.82 -8.36
C GLU A 184 10.29 9.44 -8.47
N PRO A 185 9.35 10.27 -7.97
CA PRO A 185 7.93 10.10 -8.28
C PRO A 185 7.65 10.34 -9.76
N VAL A 186 6.49 9.89 -10.21
CA VAL A 186 5.99 10.21 -11.55
C VAL A 186 5.64 11.70 -11.60
N TYR A 187 6.30 12.46 -12.45
CA TYR A 187 6.05 13.89 -12.60
C TYR A 187 5.23 14.20 -13.84
N SER A 188 4.22 15.05 -13.68
CA SER A 188 3.53 15.72 -14.80
C SER A 188 4.28 16.95 -15.29
N MET A 189 5.09 17.59 -14.41
CA MET A 189 5.95 18.73 -14.75
C MET A 189 7.29 18.61 -14.01
N ARG A 190 8.37 19.00 -14.69
CA ARG A 190 9.73 19.01 -14.13
C ARG A 190 10.35 20.40 -14.21
N ALA A 191 11.04 20.80 -13.17
CA ALA A 191 11.89 22.00 -13.17
C ALA A 191 13.33 21.61 -13.56
N ASN A 192 14.19 22.62 -13.78
CA ASN A 192 15.58 22.42 -14.16
C ASN A 192 16.49 22.04 -12.98
N ALA A 193 16.08 22.33 -11.75
CA ALA A 193 16.83 22.03 -10.55
C ALA A 193 15.90 21.74 -9.37
N TYR A 194 16.43 21.14 -8.32
CA TYR A 194 15.74 21.00 -7.03
C TYR A 194 16.12 22.14 -6.09
N GLY A 195 15.33 22.31 -5.02
CA GLY A 195 15.54 23.29 -3.98
C GLY A 195 14.84 24.62 -4.21
N SER A 196 15.26 25.64 -3.45
CA SER A 196 14.59 26.97 -3.45
C SER A 196 14.75 27.77 -4.75
N ASN A 197 15.73 27.41 -5.57
CA ASN A 197 15.93 27.94 -6.92
C ASN A 197 15.83 26.81 -7.95
N ASP A 198 14.63 26.36 -8.20
CA ASP A 198 14.34 25.32 -9.18
C ASP A 198 14.43 25.79 -10.64
N ILE A 199 14.62 27.11 -10.90
CA ILE A 199 14.93 27.68 -12.21
C ILE A 199 16.27 27.14 -12.73
N GLY A 200 17.21 26.90 -11.81
CA GLY A 200 18.55 26.41 -12.14
C GLY A 200 19.47 27.48 -12.72
N SER A 201 20.47 27.06 -13.50
CA SER A 201 21.55 27.92 -13.99
C SER A 201 21.44 28.24 -15.49
N THR A 202 20.44 27.74 -16.19
CA THR A 202 20.20 28.00 -17.62
C THR A 202 18.80 28.58 -17.79
N TYR A 203 18.71 29.86 -18.10
CA TYR A 203 17.46 30.61 -18.23
C TYR A 203 17.62 31.88 -19.06
N ILE A 204 16.50 32.50 -19.39
CA ILE A 204 16.46 33.85 -19.97
C ILE A 204 15.87 34.79 -18.92
N GLU A 205 16.58 35.87 -18.61
CA GLU A 205 16.08 36.98 -17.81
C GLU A 205 15.68 38.12 -18.73
N VAL A 206 14.48 38.69 -18.53
CA VAL A 206 13.98 39.83 -19.24
C VAL A 206 13.61 40.92 -18.22
N ASP A 207 14.32 42.03 -18.20
CA ASP A 207 13.99 43.20 -17.42
C ASP A 207 13.20 44.18 -18.33
N LEU A 208 11.89 44.26 -18.11
CA LEU A 208 11.00 45.11 -18.89
C LEU A 208 11.22 46.58 -18.61
N THR A 209 11.73 46.94 -17.43
CA THR A 209 12.01 48.31 -17.05
C THR A 209 13.27 48.83 -17.74
N GLU A 210 14.31 48.04 -17.73
CA GLU A 210 15.61 48.36 -18.37
C GLU A 210 15.58 48.02 -19.88
N GLN A 211 14.54 47.36 -20.35
CA GLN A 211 14.40 46.89 -21.73
C GLN A 211 15.61 46.02 -22.16
N HIS A 212 16.06 45.16 -21.25
CA HIS A 212 17.23 44.31 -21.45
C HIS A 212 16.88 42.84 -21.29
N MET A 213 17.62 41.98 -22.04
CA MET A 213 17.49 40.53 -21.96
C MET A 213 18.88 39.93 -21.82
N TRP A 214 19.00 39.01 -20.88
CA TRP A 214 20.21 38.20 -20.69
C TRP A 214 19.86 36.73 -20.90
N TYR A 215 20.76 36.02 -21.59
CA TYR A 215 20.69 34.56 -21.68
C TYR A 215 21.78 33.96 -20.81
N TYR A 216 21.39 33.16 -19.86
CA TYR A 216 22.28 32.41 -19.01
C TYR A 216 22.38 30.96 -19.46
N GLN A 217 23.58 30.44 -19.59
CA GLN A 217 23.85 29.04 -19.82
C GLN A 217 24.88 28.56 -18.78
N ASN A 218 24.49 27.54 -17.97
CA ASN A 218 25.32 27.01 -16.88
C ASN A 218 25.88 28.10 -15.93
N GLY A 219 25.06 29.11 -15.62
CA GLY A 219 25.39 30.19 -14.71
C GLY A 219 26.21 31.34 -15.32
N SER A 220 26.53 31.29 -16.61
CA SER A 220 27.26 32.34 -17.33
C SER A 220 26.40 33.04 -18.35
N VAL A 221 26.53 34.36 -18.46
CA VAL A 221 25.86 35.13 -19.53
C VAL A 221 26.55 34.83 -20.86
N ILE A 222 25.76 34.54 -21.89
CA ILE A 222 26.26 34.24 -23.23
C ILE A 222 26.02 35.42 -24.16
#